data_c62c9a818794fc96a4c4e47da57b8ac5
#
_entry.id   c62c9a818794fc96a4c4e47da57b8ac5
#
_cell.length_a   1.000
_cell.length_b   1.000
_cell.length_c   1.000
_cell.angle_alpha   90.00
_cell.angle_beta   90.00
_cell.angle_gamma   90.00
#
_symmetry.space_group_name_H-M   'P 1'
#
loop_
_entity.id
_entity.type
_entity.pdbx_description
1 polymer ?
#
loop_
_entity_poly.entity_id
_entity_poly.type
_entity_poly.pdbx_seq_one_letter_code
_entity_poly.pdbx_strand_id
1 'polypeptide(L)'
;MHATAAEGGVGLEEALRDYRRRWPLEQASVALFLELLGEGAEPFRRERLAGHFTSGVWLVSADGTRVLMTHHRKLERWLQLGGHADGDSDMARVALKEAREESGLPGLSIEGDSIFDLDRHWIPQRKGVPGHWHYDVRYVVRADADENYVVSDESHDLAWRAIAELAEDPDESLGRMARKWLASASLLPSGEGGA
;
A
#
# COMPACT_ATOMS: atom_id res chain seq x y z
N MET A 1 20.47 21.97 15.56
CA MET A 1 20.21 20.51 15.64
C MET A 1 19.45 20.14 14.38
N HIS A 2 20.18 19.63 13.39
CA HIS A 2 19.60 19.18 12.11
C HIS A 2 19.47 17.67 12.24
N ALA A 3 18.28 17.20 12.56
CA ALA A 3 17.95 15.79 12.57
C ALA A 3 17.22 15.43 11.26
N THR A 4 17.91 14.69 10.41
CA THR A 4 17.55 13.36 9.91
C THR A 4 16.41 13.28 8.87
N ALA A 5 16.49 14.05 7.76
CA ALA A 5 15.74 13.73 6.53
C ALA A 5 16.39 12.57 5.72
N ALA A 6 17.59 12.10 6.15
CA ALA A 6 18.37 11.10 5.41
C ALA A 6 18.05 9.63 5.79
N GLU A 7 17.49 9.37 6.97
CA GLU A 7 17.35 7.99 7.46
C GLU A 7 16.22 7.21 6.78
N GLY A 8 15.11 7.87 6.45
CA GLY A 8 13.98 7.20 5.80
C GLY A 8 14.23 6.84 4.33
N GLY A 9 14.96 7.70 3.61
CA GLY A 9 15.30 7.46 2.20
C GLY A 9 16.23 6.27 1.99
N VAL A 10 17.17 6.06 2.89
CA VAL A 10 18.08 4.89 2.87
C VAL A 10 17.30 3.61 3.12
N GLY A 11 16.36 3.62 4.06
CA GLY A 11 15.50 2.47 4.34
C GLY A 11 14.61 2.08 3.16
N LEU A 12 14.01 3.07 2.48
CA LEU A 12 13.17 2.80 1.30
C LEU A 12 14.00 2.28 0.11
N GLU A 13 15.23 2.79 -0.09
CA GLU A 13 16.12 2.30 -1.14
C GLU A 13 16.46 0.82 -0.95
N GLU A 14 16.80 0.42 0.26
CA GLU A 14 17.09 -0.97 0.58
C GLU A 14 15.85 -1.86 0.40
N ALA A 15 14.70 -1.41 0.86
CA ALA A 15 13.42 -2.11 0.67
C ALA A 15 13.07 -2.29 -0.82
N LEU A 16 13.29 -1.28 -1.66
CA LEU A 16 13.10 -1.37 -3.12
C LEU A 16 14.08 -2.34 -3.77
N ARG A 17 15.35 -2.36 -3.33
CA ARG A 17 16.36 -3.31 -3.81
C ARG A 17 16.02 -4.74 -3.40
N ASP A 18 15.48 -4.92 -2.19
CA ASP A 18 14.98 -6.22 -1.72
C ASP A 18 13.77 -6.67 -2.53
N TYR A 19 12.81 -5.80 -2.74
CA TYR A 19 11.64 -6.08 -3.58
C TYR A 19 12.07 -6.54 -4.98
N ARG A 20 13.04 -5.89 -5.62
CA ARG A 20 13.59 -6.29 -6.92
C ARG A 20 14.18 -7.70 -6.92
N ARG A 21 14.81 -8.13 -5.80
CA ARG A 21 15.35 -9.50 -5.68
C ARG A 21 14.22 -10.53 -5.59
N ARG A 22 13.13 -10.22 -4.90
CA ARG A 22 11.97 -11.11 -4.75
C ARG A 22 11.10 -11.17 -6.00
N TRP A 23 11.00 -10.06 -6.73
CA TRP A 23 10.16 -9.91 -7.92
C TRP A 23 10.97 -9.45 -9.14
N PRO A 24 11.85 -10.30 -9.70
CA PRO A 24 12.77 -9.90 -10.79
C PRO A 24 12.05 -9.49 -12.08
N LEU A 25 10.82 -9.96 -12.31
CA LEU A 25 10.01 -9.56 -13.47
C LEU A 25 9.50 -8.11 -13.37
N GLU A 26 9.48 -7.54 -12.17
CA GLU A 26 9.05 -6.16 -11.90
C GLU A 26 10.22 -5.17 -11.83
N GLN A 27 11.44 -5.57 -12.23
CA GLN A 27 12.64 -4.73 -12.14
C GLN A 27 12.52 -3.38 -12.87
N ALA A 28 11.76 -3.31 -13.96
CA ALA A 28 11.55 -2.07 -14.70
C ALA A 28 10.72 -1.07 -13.87
N SER A 29 9.71 -1.54 -13.16
CA SER A 29 8.93 -0.72 -12.22
C SER A 29 9.81 -0.21 -11.09
N VAL A 30 10.59 -1.10 -10.45
CA VAL A 30 11.51 -0.71 -9.36
C VAL A 30 12.50 0.37 -9.80
N ALA A 31 13.00 0.31 -11.03
CA ALA A 31 13.93 1.32 -11.54
C ALA A 31 13.32 2.73 -11.52
N LEU A 32 12.04 2.88 -11.87
CA LEU A 32 11.33 4.16 -11.82
C LEU A 32 11.18 4.70 -10.39
N PHE A 33 10.95 3.81 -9.41
CA PHE A 33 10.86 4.20 -8.00
C PHE A 33 12.22 4.64 -7.44
N LEU A 34 13.29 3.93 -7.81
CA LEU A 34 14.66 4.30 -7.42
C LEU A 34 15.11 5.62 -8.07
N GLU A 35 14.74 5.86 -9.33
CA GLU A 35 14.99 7.12 -10.01
C GLU A 35 14.31 8.28 -9.28
N LEU A 36 13.02 8.14 -8.97
CA LEU A 36 12.28 9.15 -8.21
C LEU A 36 12.88 9.39 -6.83
N LEU A 37 13.25 8.32 -6.11
CA LEU A 37 13.86 8.41 -4.79
C LEU A 37 15.18 9.18 -4.82
N GLY A 38 15.94 9.06 -5.91
CA GLY A 38 17.19 9.78 -6.12
C GLY A 38 17.07 11.31 -6.16
N GLU A 39 15.86 11.85 -6.30
CA GLU A 39 15.60 13.30 -6.23
C GLU A 39 15.59 13.82 -4.78
N GLY A 40 15.71 12.97 -3.76
CA GLY A 40 15.77 13.34 -2.34
C GLY A 40 14.40 13.44 -1.67
N ALA A 41 14.14 14.54 -0.94
CA ALA A 41 12.95 14.67 -0.10
C ALA A 41 11.68 15.14 -0.86
N GLU A 42 11.82 15.82 -1.98
CA GLU A 42 10.70 16.41 -2.73
C GLU A 42 9.65 15.39 -3.19
N PRO A 43 10.02 14.17 -3.66
CA PRO A 43 9.05 13.16 -4.05
C PRO A 43 8.10 12.67 -2.95
N PHE A 44 8.41 12.90 -1.69
CA PHE A 44 7.50 12.56 -0.58
C PHE A 44 6.42 13.64 -0.34
N ARG A 45 6.43 14.72 -1.12
CA ARG A 45 5.49 15.83 -0.99
C ARG A 45 4.51 15.84 -2.16
N ARG A 46 3.21 15.96 -1.87
CA ARG A 46 2.15 16.03 -2.90
C ARG A 46 2.23 17.27 -3.78
N GLU A 47 2.95 18.30 -3.35
CA GLU A 47 3.19 19.53 -4.12
C GLU A 47 4.12 19.30 -5.31
N ARG A 48 4.88 18.19 -5.35
CA ARG A 48 5.66 17.81 -6.53
C ARG A 48 4.72 17.29 -7.64
N LEU A 49 4.35 18.20 -8.54
CA LEU A 49 3.31 17.99 -9.55
C LEU A 49 3.66 17.01 -10.68
N ALA A 50 4.93 16.65 -10.87
CA ALA A 50 5.32 15.66 -11.88
C ALA A 50 4.95 14.22 -11.42
N GLY A 51 4.85 14.02 -10.12
CA GLY A 51 4.52 12.78 -9.45
C GLY A 51 5.19 12.68 -8.10
N HIS A 52 4.65 11.87 -7.21
CA HIS A 52 5.13 11.73 -5.83
C HIS A 52 4.79 10.37 -5.27
N PHE A 53 5.42 10.04 -4.14
CA PHE A 53 5.15 8.81 -3.43
C PHE A 53 3.80 8.84 -2.72
N THR A 54 3.11 7.70 -2.81
CA THR A 54 1.93 7.34 -2.03
C THR A 54 2.15 5.99 -1.36
N SER A 55 1.42 5.71 -0.32
CA SER A 55 1.47 4.41 0.35
C SER A 55 0.13 3.73 0.28
N GLY A 56 0.08 2.58 -0.37
CA GLY A 56 -1.09 1.72 -0.42
C GLY A 56 -1.08 0.68 0.69
N VAL A 57 -2.27 0.25 1.07
CA VAL A 57 -2.49 -0.67 2.17
C VAL A 57 -3.25 -1.91 1.69
N TRP A 58 -2.64 -3.07 1.85
CA TRP A 58 -3.33 -4.35 1.75
C TRP A 58 -3.75 -4.78 3.16
N LEU A 59 -4.92 -4.25 3.62
CA LEU A 59 -5.41 -4.49 4.98
C LEU A 59 -6.14 -5.82 5.06
N VAL A 60 -5.47 -6.83 5.56
CA VAL A 60 -6.01 -8.19 5.68
C VAL A 60 -6.71 -8.41 7.01
N SER A 61 -7.75 -9.27 7.00
CA SER A 61 -8.44 -9.77 8.19
C SER A 61 -7.50 -10.57 9.09
N ALA A 62 -7.88 -10.78 10.34
CA ALA A 62 -7.09 -11.54 11.30
C ALA A 62 -6.72 -12.95 10.78
N ASP A 63 -7.65 -13.61 10.08
CA ASP A 63 -7.43 -14.93 9.46
C ASP A 63 -6.72 -14.87 8.09
N GLY A 64 -6.50 -13.67 7.53
CA GLY A 64 -5.84 -13.48 6.25
C GLY A 64 -6.66 -13.90 5.01
N THR A 65 -7.95 -14.18 5.16
CA THR A 65 -8.80 -14.63 4.03
C THR A 65 -9.50 -13.50 3.29
N ARG A 66 -9.61 -12.31 3.93
CA ARG A 66 -10.30 -11.14 3.40
C ARG A 66 -9.39 -9.92 3.43
N VAL A 67 -9.66 -8.97 2.57
CA VAL A 67 -9.03 -7.65 2.55
C VAL A 67 -10.10 -6.57 2.67
N LEU A 68 -9.81 -5.51 3.44
CA LEU A 68 -10.70 -4.37 3.56
C LEU A 68 -10.52 -3.45 2.34
N MET A 69 -11.62 -3.19 1.65
CA MET A 69 -11.67 -2.31 0.48
C MET A 69 -12.50 -1.08 0.79
N THR A 70 -12.15 0.05 0.18
CA THR A 70 -12.92 1.29 0.23
C THR A 70 -13.67 1.53 -1.07
N HIS A 71 -14.95 1.90 -0.98
CA HIS A 71 -15.68 2.51 -2.10
C HIS A 71 -15.37 4.00 -2.11
N HIS A 72 -14.35 4.37 -2.88
CA HIS A 72 -13.73 5.69 -2.82
C HIS A 72 -14.64 6.77 -3.45
N ARG A 73 -15.07 7.79 -2.67
CA ARG A 73 -16.01 8.86 -3.08
C ARG A 73 -15.65 9.60 -4.36
N LYS A 74 -14.36 9.87 -4.58
CA LYS A 74 -13.92 10.65 -5.74
C LYS A 74 -13.80 9.82 -7.01
N LEU A 75 -13.52 8.52 -6.87
CA LEU A 75 -13.24 7.61 -8.00
C LEU A 75 -14.41 6.70 -8.34
N GLU A 76 -15.43 6.63 -7.47
CA GLU A 76 -16.65 5.83 -7.63
C GLU A 76 -16.35 4.35 -7.93
N ARG A 77 -15.31 3.81 -7.29
CA ARG A 77 -14.91 2.41 -7.43
C ARG A 77 -14.31 1.87 -6.14
N TRP A 78 -14.29 0.55 -6.04
CA TRP A 78 -13.63 -0.16 -4.94
C TRP A 78 -12.12 -0.20 -5.16
N LEU A 79 -11.36 0.16 -4.12
CA LEU A 79 -9.90 0.23 -4.11
C LEU A 79 -9.37 -0.28 -2.76
N GLN A 80 -8.07 -0.57 -2.72
CA GLN A 80 -7.35 -0.68 -1.45
C GLN A 80 -7.30 0.70 -0.76
N LEU A 81 -7.10 0.69 0.56
CA LEU A 81 -6.83 1.90 1.34
C LEU A 81 -5.45 2.47 1.02
N GLY A 82 -5.22 3.73 1.39
CA GLY A 82 -3.92 4.37 1.22
C GLY A 82 -3.99 5.87 0.99
N GLY A 83 -2.83 6.53 1.10
CA GLY A 83 -2.76 7.98 0.98
C GLY A 83 -1.37 8.51 0.64
N HIS A 84 -1.22 9.83 0.82
CA HIS A 84 0.02 10.53 0.47
C HIS A 84 1.07 10.43 1.57
N ALA A 85 2.33 10.43 1.16
CA ALA A 85 3.46 10.45 2.09
C ALA A 85 3.53 11.74 2.94
N ASP A 86 3.11 12.88 2.37
CA ASP A 86 3.06 14.19 3.03
C ASP A 86 4.34 14.60 3.75
N GLY A 87 5.47 14.26 3.14
CA GLY A 87 6.81 14.54 3.65
C GLY A 87 7.40 13.45 4.54
N ASP A 88 6.65 12.40 4.83
CA ASP A 88 7.15 11.25 5.57
C ASP A 88 7.80 10.24 4.62
N SER A 89 9.06 9.93 4.83
CA SER A 89 9.82 8.97 4.02
C SER A 89 9.71 7.52 4.49
N ASP A 90 9.12 7.28 5.66
CA ASP A 90 8.80 5.94 6.16
C ASP A 90 7.45 5.48 5.62
N MET A 91 7.48 4.86 4.43
CA MET A 91 6.27 4.46 3.72
C MET A 91 5.48 3.37 4.44
N ALA A 92 6.10 2.53 5.27
CA ALA A 92 5.41 1.55 6.10
C ALA A 92 4.60 2.25 7.22
N ARG A 93 5.20 3.28 7.85
CA ARG A 93 4.50 4.11 8.82
C ARG A 93 3.34 4.86 8.19
N VAL A 94 3.51 5.40 6.98
CA VAL A 94 2.41 6.03 6.22
C VAL A 94 1.29 5.03 5.97
N ALA A 95 1.60 3.80 5.50
CA ALA A 95 0.60 2.75 5.30
C ALA A 95 -0.21 2.46 6.56
N LEU A 96 0.47 2.29 7.70
CA LEU A 96 -0.21 2.00 8.96
C LEU A 96 -1.07 3.18 9.44
N LYS A 97 -0.62 4.42 9.23
CA LYS A 97 -1.38 5.63 9.53
C LYS A 97 -2.67 5.68 8.70
N GLU A 98 -2.55 5.54 7.38
CA GLU A 98 -3.69 5.56 6.46
C GLU A 98 -4.68 4.43 6.75
N ALA A 99 -4.19 3.22 7.04
CA ALA A 99 -5.03 2.10 7.45
C ALA A 99 -5.90 2.44 8.68
N ARG A 100 -5.32 3.11 9.68
CA ARG A 100 -6.04 3.52 10.91
C ARG A 100 -7.05 4.63 10.64
N GLU A 101 -6.65 5.64 9.87
CA GLU A 101 -7.49 6.81 9.58
C GLU A 101 -8.70 6.44 8.72
N GLU A 102 -8.50 5.59 7.70
CA GLU A 102 -9.58 5.22 6.78
C GLU A 102 -10.50 4.11 7.32
N SER A 103 -9.97 3.15 8.10
CA SER A 103 -10.78 2.03 8.60
C SER A 103 -11.37 2.24 9.99
N GLY A 104 -10.74 3.06 10.83
CA GLY A 104 -11.12 3.21 12.24
C GLY A 104 -10.84 1.97 13.10
N LEU A 105 -10.18 0.94 12.56
CA LEU A 105 -9.89 -0.29 13.29
C LEU A 105 -8.81 -0.08 14.36
N PRO A 106 -9.00 -0.62 15.59
CA PRO A 106 -8.10 -0.37 16.69
C PRO A 106 -6.78 -1.15 16.63
N GLY A 107 -6.83 -2.42 16.34
CA GLY A 107 -5.68 -3.34 16.47
C GLY A 107 -5.01 -3.63 15.11
N LEU A 108 -4.29 -2.63 14.56
CA LEU A 108 -3.61 -2.78 13.27
C LEU A 108 -2.09 -2.87 13.45
N SER A 109 -1.47 -3.80 12.75
CA SER A 109 -0.02 -3.96 12.68
C SER A 109 0.47 -4.18 11.25
N ILE A 110 1.67 -3.67 10.95
CA ILE A 110 2.37 -4.01 9.70
C ILE A 110 2.76 -5.49 9.74
N GLU A 111 2.47 -6.21 8.68
CA GLU A 111 2.87 -7.61 8.54
C GLU A 111 4.18 -7.72 7.75
N GLY A 112 5.26 -8.03 8.46
CA GLY A 112 6.61 -8.08 7.90
C GLY A 112 7.23 -6.70 7.67
N ASP A 113 8.48 -6.69 7.23
CA ASP A 113 9.28 -5.46 7.05
C ASP A 113 9.47 -5.10 5.58
N SER A 114 8.80 -5.80 4.67
CA SER A 114 9.07 -5.70 3.24
C SER A 114 7.92 -5.11 2.45
N ILE A 115 8.28 -4.39 1.38
CA ILE A 115 7.30 -3.92 0.39
C ILE A 115 6.53 -5.12 -0.17
N PHE A 116 5.22 -5.06 -0.13
CA PHE A 116 4.34 -6.10 -0.65
C PHE A 116 4.14 -5.99 -2.16
N ASP A 117 3.86 -4.78 -2.65
CA ASP A 117 3.62 -4.51 -4.06
C ASP A 117 4.05 -3.09 -4.43
N LEU A 118 4.30 -2.85 -5.71
CA LEU A 118 4.56 -1.53 -6.28
C LEU A 118 3.59 -1.26 -7.42
N ASP A 119 3.05 -0.05 -7.46
CA ASP A 119 2.20 0.38 -8.56
C ASP A 119 2.52 1.82 -8.96
N ARG A 120 2.49 2.09 -10.26
CA ARG A 120 2.64 3.45 -10.79
C ARG A 120 1.47 3.75 -11.69
N HIS A 121 0.62 4.67 -11.27
CA HIS A 121 -0.58 5.02 -12.01
C HIS A 121 -0.75 6.52 -12.19
N TRP A 122 -1.41 6.89 -13.28
CA TRP A 122 -1.67 8.28 -13.63
C TRP A 122 -2.93 8.78 -12.95
N ILE A 123 -2.83 9.92 -12.28
CA ILE A 123 -3.96 10.66 -11.74
C ILE A 123 -4.33 11.77 -12.74
N PRO A 124 -5.53 11.74 -13.33
CA PRO A 124 -5.93 12.77 -14.27
C PRO A 124 -6.14 14.13 -13.59
N GLN A 125 -5.98 15.20 -14.35
CA GLN A 125 -6.23 16.57 -13.88
C GLN A 125 -7.61 16.70 -13.25
N ARG A 126 -7.67 17.28 -12.03
CA ARG A 126 -8.94 17.49 -11.32
C ARG A 126 -8.88 18.73 -10.43
N LYS A 127 -9.95 19.53 -10.43
CA LYS A 127 -10.13 20.71 -9.53
C LYS A 127 -8.91 21.64 -9.48
N GLY A 128 -8.28 21.89 -10.63
CA GLY A 128 -7.13 22.80 -10.73
C GLY A 128 -5.78 22.16 -10.38
N VAL A 129 -5.74 20.91 -9.92
CA VAL A 129 -4.49 20.15 -9.76
C VAL A 129 -4.16 19.49 -11.09
N PRO A 130 -2.96 19.72 -11.69
CA PRO A 130 -2.53 19.07 -12.92
C PRO A 130 -2.50 17.56 -12.80
N GLY A 131 -2.61 16.86 -13.94
CA GLY A 131 -2.39 15.42 -13.97
C GLY A 131 -0.95 15.08 -13.55
N HIS A 132 -0.79 14.00 -12.80
CA HIS A 132 0.50 13.60 -12.23
C HIS A 132 0.56 12.09 -11.97
N TRP A 133 1.77 11.60 -11.69
CA TRP A 133 1.99 10.19 -11.35
C TRP A 133 1.95 9.96 -9.83
N HIS A 134 1.23 8.95 -9.40
CA HIS A 134 1.42 8.33 -8.10
C HIS A 134 2.40 7.16 -8.22
N TYR A 135 3.35 7.11 -7.30
CA TYR A 135 4.28 6.01 -7.10
C TYR A 135 3.92 5.33 -5.79
N ASP A 136 3.10 4.31 -5.89
CA ASP A 136 2.43 3.69 -4.76
C ASP A 136 3.25 2.54 -4.19
N VAL A 137 3.78 2.72 -2.98
CA VAL A 137 4.53 1.71 -2.24
C VAL A 137 3.57 1.01 -1.28
N ARG A 138 3.33 -0.27 -1.47
CA ARG A 138 2.26 -0.99 -0.78
C ARG A 138 2.78 -1.93 0.28
N TYR A 139 2.12 -1.92 1.42
CA TYR A 139 2.43 -2.77 2.56
C TYR A 139 1.22 -3.59 2.98
N VAL A 140 1.47 -4.76 3.57
CA VAL A 140 0.43 -5.54 4.24
C VAL A 140 0.25 -5.00 5.64
N VAL A 141 -1.00 -4.72 5.98
CA VAL A 141 -1.43 -4.43 7.35
C VAL A 141 -2.41 -5.52 7.78
N ARG A 142 -2.26 -6.05 8.98
CA ARG A 142 -3.16 -7.06 9.53
C ARG A 142 -4.02 -6.46 10.62
N ALA A 143 -5.33 -6.75 10.56
CA ALA A 143 -6.25 -6.49 11.66
C ALA A 143 -6.10 -7.57 12.73
N ASP A 144 -6.37 -7.22 13.99
CA ASP A 144 -6.56 -8.22 15.04
C ASP A 144 -8.01 -8.77 15.04
N ALA A 145 -8.45 -9.33 16.16
CA ALA A 145 -9.76 -9.97 16.24
C ALA A 145 -10.96 -9.00 16.13
N ASP A 146 -10.77 -7.70 16.37
CA ASP A 146 -11.84 -6.70 16.17
C ASP A 146 -11.77 -6.14 14.75
N GLU A 147 -12.69 -6.59 13.91
CA GLU A 147 -12.79 -6.22 12.50
C GLU A 147 -13.94 -5.24 12.22
N ASN A 148 -14.46 -4.57 13.26
CA ASN A 148 -15.54 -3.59 13.14
C ASN A 148 -14.96 -2.24 12.68
N TYR A 149 -15.04 -1.97 11.40
CA TYR A 149 -14.54 -0.72 10.80
C TYR A 149 -15.55 0.43 10.94
N VAL A 150 -15.05 1.65 10.80
CA VAL A 150 -15.85 2.88 10.74
C VAL A 150 -15.60 3.56 9.41
N VAL A 151 -16.67 3.84 8.66
CA VAL A 151 -16.56 4.52 7.35
C VAL A 151 -16.15 5.97 7.57
N SER A 152 -15.03 6.39 6.98
CA SER A 152 -14.52 7.76 7.03
C SER A 152 -15.24 8.67 6.04
N ASP A 153 -15.03 9.99 6.14
CA ASP A 153 -15.61 10.97 5.21
C ASP A 153 -15.06 10.86 3.78
N GLU A 154 -13.95 10.16 3.57
CA GLU A 154 -13.33 9.96 2.25
C GLU A 154 -13.98 8.82 1.45
N SER A 155 -14.75 7.96 2.11
CA SER A 155 -15.37 6.78 1.54
C SER A 155 -16.90 6.88 1.49
N HIS A 156 -17.52 6.24 0.51
CA HIS A 156 -18.94 5.97 0.54
C HIS A 156 -19.24 4.78 1.45
N ASP A 157 -18.37 3.78 1.41
CA ASP A 157 -18.51 2.54 2.16
C ASP A 157 -17.15 1.83 2.28
N LEU A 158 -17.07 0.89 3.22
CA LEU A 158 -15.98 -0.07 3.35
C LEU A 158 -16.57 -1.48 3.31
N ALA A 159 -15.80 -2.44 2.80
CA ALA A 159 -16.23 -3.84 2.82
C ALA A 159 -15.05 -4.81 2.89
N TRP A 160 -15.17 -5.81 3.72
CA TRP A 160 -14.32 -6.99 3.68
C TRP A 160 -14.64 -7.83 2.45
N ARG A 161 -13.68 -8.02 1.55
CA ARG A 161 -13.82 -8.80 0.32
C ARG A 161 -12.93 -10.04 0.39
N ALA A 162 -13.45 -11.17 -0.08
CA ALA A 162 -12.66 -12.41 -0.14
C ALA A 162 -11.47 -12.25 -1.10
N ILE A 163 -10.25 -12.49 -0.63
CA ILE A 163 -9.03 -12.32 -1.44
C ILE A 163 -9.03 -13.30 -2.62
N ALA A 164 -9.55 -14.50 -2.43
CA ALA A 164 -9.65 -15.50 -3.49
C ALA A 164 -10.51 -15.01 -4.69
N GLU A 165 -11.57 -14.24 -4.44
CA GLU A 165 -12.41 -13.64 -5.50
C GLU A 165 -11.66 -12.52 -6.24
N LEU A 166 -10.89 -11.72 -5.52
CA LEU A 166 -10.12 -10.62 -6.10
C LEU A 166 -8.96 -11.10 -6.98
N ALA A 167 -8.52 -12.35 -6.87
CA ALA A 167 -7.49 -12.89 -7.76
C ALA A 167 -7.90 -12.90 -9.24
N GLU A 168 -9.21 -12.93 -9.51
CA GLU A 168 -9.84 -12.87 -10.84
C GLU A 168 -10.43 -11.48 -11.16
N ASP A 169 -10.13 -10.46 -10.33
CA ASP A 169 -10.65 -9.11 -10.55
C ASP A 169 -10.08 -8.52 -11.86
N PRO A 170 -10.94 -7.87 -12.70
CA PRO A 170 -10.51 -7.23 -13.93
C PRO A 170 -9.54 -6.05 -13.71
N ASP A 171 -9.51 -5.45 -12.52
CA ASP A 171 -8.46 -4.51 -12.13
C ASP A 171 -7.17 -5.29 -11.86
N GLU A 172 -6.23 -5.19 -12.81
CA GLU A 172 -4.95 -5.94 -12.74
C GLU A 172 -4.15 -5.60 -11.47
N SER A 173 -4.28 -4.40 -10.94
CA SER A 173 -3.61 -4.00 -9.70
C SER A 173 -4.14 -4.78 -8.49
N LEU A 174 -5.46 -4.91 -8.37
CA LEU A 174 -6.10 -5.70 -7.31
C LEU A 174 -5.84 -7.19 -7.49
N GLY A 175 -6.03 -7.72 -8.70
CA GLY A 175 -5.79 -9.12 -9.01
C GLY A 175 -4.32 -9.53 -8.73
N ARG A 176 -3.36 -8.68 -9.09
CA ARG A 176 -1.93 -8.92 -8.83
C ARG A 176 -1.66 -9.03 -7.32
N MET A 177 -2.16 -8.10 -6.51
CA MET A 177 -2.01 -8.15 -5.05
C MET A 177 -2.64 -9.39 -4.46
N ALA A 178 -3.87 -9.74 -4.88
CA ALA A 178 -4.53 -10.95 -4.40
C ALA A 178 -3.74 -12.22 -4.73
N ARG A 179 -3.25 -12.35 -5.96
CA ARG A 179 -2.40 -13.49 -6.37
C ARG A 179 -1.08 -13.55 -5.58
N LYS A 180 -0.42 -12.40 -5.36
CA LYS A 180 0.80 -12.33 -4.52
C LYS A 180 0.51 -12.80 -3.09
N TRP A 181 -0.59 -12.36 -2.51
CA TRP A 181 -0.99 -12.76 -1.16
C TRP A 181 -1.23 -14.25 -1.06
N LEU A 182 -2.05 -14.82 -1.95
CA LEU A 182 -2.38 -16.25 -1.96
C LEU A 182 -1.14 -17.14 -2.18
N ALA A 183 -0.20 -16.70 -3.03
CA ALA A 183 1.06 -17.40 -3.23
C ALA A 183 1.93 -17.40 -1.98
N SER A 184 2.01 -16.29 -1.24
CA SER A 184 2.78 -16.21 0.01
C SER A 184 2.16 -17.04 1.13
N ALA A 185 0.83 -17.03 1.27
CA ALA A 185 0.12 -17.83 2.25
C ALA A 185 0.29 -19.35 2.04
N SER A 186 0.42 -19.77 0.79
CA SER A 186 0.65 -21.19 0.44
C SER A 186 2.06 -21.69 0.81
N LEU A 187 3.00 -20.78 1.09
CA LEU A 187 4.38 -21.12 1.47
C LEU A 187 4.57 -21.24 2.99
N LEU A 188 3.60 -20.80 3.78
CA LEU A 188 3.65 -20.99 5.23
C LEU A 188 3.32 -22.47 5.55
N PRO A 189 4.14 -23.17 6.36
CA PRO A 189 3.81 -24.53 6.77
C PRO A 189 2.48 -24.51 7.50
N SER A 190 1.56 -25.38 7.08
CA SER A 190 0.32 -25.62 7.80
C SER A 190 0.68 -25.96 9.24
N GLY A 191 0.38 -25.05 10.19
CA GLY A 191 0.61 -25.31 11.60
C GLY A 191 -0.08 -26.63 11.96
N GLU A 192 0.71 -27.68 12.16
CA GLU A 192 0.20 -28.93 12.71
C GLU A 192 -0.41 -28.62 14.06
N GLY A 193 -1.74 -28.67 14.10
CA GLY A 193 -2.48 -28.64 15.35
C GLY A 193 -1.99 -29.74 16.24
N GLY A 194 -1.16 -29.39 17.23
CA GLY A 194 -0.81 -30.27 18.32
C GLY A 194 -2.06 -30.54 19.15
N ALA A 195 -2.43 -31.80 19.20
CA ALA A 195 -3.45 -32.37 20.06
C ALA A 195 -3.05 -32.26 21.54
#